data_c840ed2d468e093463ea752cc6e31544
#
_entry.id   c840ed2d468e093463ea752cc6e31544
#
_cell.length_a   1.000
_cell.length_b   1.000
_cell.length_c   1.000
_cell.angle_alpha   90.00
_cell.angle_beta   90.00
_cell.angle_gamma   90.00
#
_symmetry.space_group_name_H-M   'P 1'
#
loop_
_entity.id
_entity.type
_entity.pdbx_description
1 polymer ?
#
loop_
_entity_poly.entity_id
_entity_poly.type
_entity_poly.pdbx_seq_one_letter_code
_entity_poly.pdbx_strand_id
1 'polypeptide(L)' 'MPFVNVKLAGIITKEQKKEIAKEITETLQKHAHKPPSYTYIVFEEVKMEDWAIGGSLLG' A
#
# COMPACT_ATOMS: atom_id res chain seq x y z
N MET A 1 10.58 12.88 -3.67
CA MET A 1 10.13 11.66 -4.31
C MET A 1 9.22 10.89 -3.35
N PRO A 2 7.89 10.85 -3.56
CA PRO A 2 7.01 10.15 -2.64
C PRO A 2 7.18 8.64 -2.73
N PHE A 3 7.12 8.01 -1.57
CA PHE A 3 7.16 6.56 -1.47
C PHE A 3 6.06 6.12 -0.51
N VAL A 4 5.21 5.21 -0.95
CA VAL A 4 4.11 4.67 -0.15
C VAL A 4 4.25 3.16 -0.05
N ASN A 5 4.22 2.64 1.17
CA ASN A 5 4.21 1.20 1.39
C ASN A 5 2.83 0.80 1.90
N VAL A 6 2.16 -0.08 1.18
CA VAL A 6 0.85 -0.59 1.57
C VAL A 6 1.03 -2.01 2.05
N LYS A 7 1.00 -2.19 3.37
CA LYS A 7 1.03 -3.52 3.98
C LYS A 7 -0.39 -3.94 4.32
N LEU A 8 -0.73 -5.15 3.98
CA LEU A 8 -2.06 -5.67 4.27
C LEU A 8 -2.01 -7.15 4.57
N ALA A 9 -2.97 -7.61 5.33
CA ALA A 9 -3.14 -9.02 5.59
C ALA A 9 -4.03 -9.59 4.49
N GLY A 10 -3.64 -10.75 3.96
CA GLY A 10 -4.39 -11.38 2.90
C GLY A 10 -3.84 -11.08 1.52
N ILE A 11 -4.65 -11.42 0.53
CA ILE A 11 -4.24 -11.35 -0.88
C ILE A 11 -5.19 -10.45 -1.65
N ILE A 12 -4.64 -9.59 -2.47
CA ILE A 12 -5.44 -8.79 -3.40
C ILE A 12 -4.98 -9.10 -4.83
N THR A 13 -5.87 -8.89 -5.77
CA THR A 13 -5.58 -9.17 -7.17
C THR A 13 -4.71 -8.09 -7.79
N LYS A 14 -4.11 -8.41 -8.93
CA LYS A 14 -3.33 -7.43 -9.68
C LYS A 14 -4.20 -6.23 -10.08
N GLU A 15 -5.46 -6.48 -10.45
CA GLU A 15 -6.37 -5.41 -10.83
C GLU A 15 -6.69 -4.49 -9.66
N GLN A 16 -6.84 -5.05 -8.46
CA GLN A 16 -7.05 -4.26 -7.25
C GLN A 16 -5.83 -3.39 -6.96
N LYS A 17 -4.63 -3.96 -7.07
CA LYS A 17 -3.39 -3.21 -6.86
C LYS A 17 -3.27 -2.05 -7.84
N LYS A 18 -3.64 -2.31 -9.09
CA LYS A 18 -3.59 -1.30 -10.16
C LYS A 18 -4.49 -0.11 -9.83
N GLU A 19 -5.72 -0.38 -9.42
CA GLU A 19 -6.66 0.68 -9.08
C GLU A 19 -6.24 1.43 -7.81
N ILE A 20 -5.76 0.72 -6.79
CA ILE A 20 -5.28 1.35 -5.56
C ILE A 20 -4.08 2.26 -5.87
N ALA A 21 -3.13 1.77 -6.65
CA ALA A 21 -1.97 2.56 -7.02
C ALA A 21 -2.36 3.84 -7.76
N LYS A 22 -3.32 3.73 -8.66
CA LYS A 22 -3.83 4.87 -9.42
C LYS A 22 -4.42 5.94 -8.49
N GLU A 23 -5.28 5.53 -7.56
CA GLU A 23 -5.96 6.47 -6.69
C GLU A 23 -5.04 7.09 -5.64
N ILE A 24 -4.08 6.32 -5.11
CA ILE A 24 -3.08 6.87 -4.18
C ILE A 24 -2.23 7.91 -4.90
N THR A 25 -1.82 7.61 -6.12
CA THR A 25 -1.02 8.54 -6.92
C THR A 25 -1.79 9.83 -7.19
N GLU A 26 -3.07 9.71 -7.55
CA GLU A 26 -3.92 10.87 -7.79
C GLU A 26 -4.07 11.72 -6.53
N THR A 27 -4.20 11.07 -5.37
CA THR A 27 -4.33 11.76 -4.09
C THR A 27 -3.07 12.58 -3.78
N LEU A 28 -1.90 12.00 -3.98
CA LEU A 28 -0.64 12.71 -3.73
C LEU A 28 -0.42 13.86 -4.71
N GLN A 29 -0.86 13.70 -5.95
CA GLN A 29 -0.79 14.77 -6.93
C GLN A 29 -1.74 15.92 -6.54
N LYS A 30 -2.96 15.58 -6.17
CA LYS A 30 -4.00 16.55 -5.85
C LYS A 30 -3.70 17.36 -4.59
N HIS A 31 -3.29 16.68 -3.52
CA HIS A 31 -3.14 17.30 -2.21
C HIS A 31 -1.71 17.72 -1.86
N ALA A 32 -0.72 17.00 -2.36
CA ALA A 32 0.67 17.29 -2.05
C ALA A 32 1.44 17.83 -3.26
N HIS A 33 0.77 17.95 -4.40
CA HIS A 33 1.36 18.46 -5.65
C HIS A 33 2.58 17.66 -6.09
N LYS A 34 2.56 16.34 -5.84
CA LYS A 34 3.66 15.45 -6.22
C LYS A 34 3.39 14.86 -7.60
N PRO A 35 4.36 14.93 -8.53
CA PRO A 35 4.16 14.39 -9.88
C PRO A 35 3.98 12.87 -9.84
N PRO A 36 3.02 12.33 -10.60
CA PRO A 36 2.84 10.87 -10.68
C PRO A 36 4.10 10.13 -11.12
N SER A 37 4.90 10.73 -11.99
CA SER A 37 6.12 10.11 -12.51
C SER A 37 7.19 9.86 -11.46
N TYR A 38 7.10 10.51 -10.29
CA TYR A 38 8.04 10.32 -9.20
C TYR A 38 7.45 9.59 -8.00
N THR A 39 6.20 9.16 -8.10
CA THR A 39 5.51 8.51 -7.00
C THR A 39 5.68 7.00 -7.07
N TYR A 40 6.23 6.43 -6.01
CA TYR A 40 6.45 4.98 -5.90
C TYR A 40 5.51 4.39 -4.87
N ILE A 41 4.93 3.24 -5.20
CA ILE A 41 4.02 2.53 -4.31
C ILE A 41 4.43 1.06 -4.29
N VAL A 42 4.58 0.51 -3.08
CA VAL A 42 4.91 -0.90 -2.89
C VAL A 42 3.79 -1.56 -2.12
N PHE A 43 3.38 -2.74 -2.57
CA PHE A 43 2.39 -3.56 -1.88
C PHE A 43 3.09 -4.74 -1.24
N GLU A 44 2.80 -4.99 0.03
CA GLU A 44 3.31 -6.15 0.74
C GLU A 44 2.15 -6.93 1.34
N GLU A 45 1.98 -8.15 0.87
CA GLU A 45 0.98 -9.07 1.42
C GLU A 45 1.64 -9.83 2.56
N VAL A 46 1.18 -9.60 3.79
CA VAL A 46 1.78 -10.16 4.98
C VAL A 46 0.82 -11.17 5.59
N LYS A 47 1.32 -12.38 5.84
CA LYS A 47 0.50 -13.44 6.45
C LYS A 47 0.07 -13.05 7.86
N MET A 48 -1.12 -13.45 8.25
CA MET A 48 -1.64 -13.14 9.59
C MET A 48 -0.71 -13.62 10.70
N GLU A 49 -0.01 -14.72 10.48
CA GLU A 49 0.95 -15.24 11.48
C GLU A 49 2.17 -14.33 11.65
N ASP A 50 2.37 -13.38 10.73
CA ASP A 50 3.47 -12.43 10.81
C ASP A 50 3.04 -11.09 11.42
N TRP A 51 1.78 -11.01 11.87
CA TRP A 51 1.26 -9.84 12.57
C TRP A 51 1.12 -10.17 14.05
N ALA A 52 1.46 -9.22 14.89
CA ALA A 52 1.27 -9.36 16.33
C ALA A 52 0.71 -8.08 16.92
N ILE A 53 -0.13 -8.23 17.94
CA ILE A 53 -0.63 -7.12 18.72
C ILE A 53 -0.57 -7.52 20.19
N GLY A 54 0.00 -6.63 21.03
CA GLY A 54 0.12 -6.91 22.46
C GLY A 54 0.93 -8.16 22.77
N GLY A 55 1.84 -8.54 21.88
CA GLY A 55 2.66 -9.73 22.05
C GLY A 55 2.02 -11.03 21.56
N SER A 56 0.82 -10.95 20.99
CA SER A 56 0.11 -12.15 20.49
C SER A 56 0.02 -12.10 18.97
N LEU A 57 0.29 -13.22 18.32
CA LEU A 57 0.16 -13.35 16.88
C LEU A 57 -1.32 -13.37 16.48
N LEU A 58 -1.61 -12.83 15.30
CA LEU A 58 -2.97 -12.75 14.79
C LEU A 58 -3.40 -14.01 14.02
N GLY A 59 -2.45 -14.85 13.69
CA GLY A 59 -2.76 -16.08 12.97
C GLY A 59 -1.99 -17.27 13.44
#